data_8e00f9da1a073e43176119ef773c6853
#
_entry.id   8e00f9da1a073e43176119ef773c6853
#
_cell.length_a   1.000
_cell.length_b   1.000
_cell.length_c   1.000
_cell.angle_alpha   90.00
_cell.angle_beta   90.00
_cell.angle_gamma   90.00
#
_symmetry.space_group_name_H-M   'P 1'
#
loop_
_entity.id
_entity.type
_entity.pdbx_description
1 polymer ?
#
loop_
_entity_poly.entity_id
_entity_poly.type
_entity_poly.pdbx_seq_one_letter_code
_entity_poly.pdbx_strand_id
1 'polypeptide(L)'
;MKRSNWDSNVERGAEAAGRASDVENWKRSIQECRDDEGAITEVLVQLLLGWQRGQISKPIVDNVLSFRPMLVSLRKASARVKRLMGD
;
A
#
# COMPACT_ATOMS: atom_id res chain seq x y z
N MET A 1 9.50 3.07 -23.85
CA MET A 1 9.48 2.80 -23.64
C MET A 1 9.42 2.62 -23.37
N LYS A 2 9.40 2.64 -23.00
CA LYS A 2 9.38 2.29 -22.51
C LYS A 2 9.27 2.02 -21.86
N ARG A 3 9.39 1.73 -21.47
CA ARG A 3 9.31 1.30 -20.74
C ARG A 3 9.54 1.25 -20.18
N SER A 4 9.76 1.45 -20.20
CA SER A 4 9.98 1.32 -19.63
C SER A 4 10.26 1.72 -19.19
N ASN A 5 10.34 2.05 -19.22
CA ASN A 5 10.49 2.38 -18.68
C ASN A 5 10.42 2.78 -18.20
N TRP A 6 10.36 2.54 -18.10
CA TRP A 6 10.49 2.89 -17.40
C TRP A 6 11.40 2.64 -16.99
N ASP A 7 11.79 2.49 -16.97
CA ASP A 7 12.54 2.15 -16.53
C ASP A 7 13.43 2.24 -16.07
N SER A 8 14.35 2.55 -16.32
CA SER A 8 14.94 2.34 -15.21
C SER A 8 15.99 3.23 -14.57
N ASN A 9 16.38 4.06 -14.57
CA ASN A 9 16.91 4.82 -13.94
C ASN A 9 16.85 6.04 -13.67
N VAL A 10 17.44 6.56 -14.68
CA VAL A 10 16.23 7.20 -14.41
C VAL A 10 15.50 6.56 -13.30
N GLU A 11 15.76 5.37 -13.26
CA GLU A 11 15.07 4.63 -12.33
C GLU A 11 15.25 5.05 -10.93
N ARG A 12 16.38 5.60 -10.57
CA ARG A 12 16.58 6.04 -9.20
C ARG A 12 15.74 7.23 -8.85
N GLY A 13 15.78 8.24 -9.68
CA GLY A 13 14.93 9.39 -9.48
C GLY A 13 13.48 9.00 -9.61
N ALA A 14 13.20 8.17 -10.60
CA ALA A 14 11.85 7.71 -10.83
C ALA A 14 11.33 6.86 -9.68
N GLU A 15 12.21 6.07 -9.06
CA GLU A 15 11.81 5.29 -7.92
C GLU A 15 11.40 6.14 -6.74
N ALA A 16 12.15 7.20 -6.47
CA ALA A 16 11.81 8.10 -5.38
C ALA A 16 10.48 8.79 -5.66
N ALA A 17 10.29 9.26 -6.89
CA ALA A 17 9.04 9.89 -7.28
C ALA A 17 7.89 8.90 -7.26
N GLY A 18 8.16 7.68 -7.70
CA GLY A 18 7.16 6.62 -7.69
C GLY A 18 6.69 6.29 -6.30
N ARG A 19 7.61 6.25 -5.34
CA ARG A 19 7.24 5.97 -3.96
C ARG A 19 6.34 7.06 -3.38
N ALA A 20 6.66 8.31 -3.66
CA ALA A 20 5.82 9.41 -3.21
C ALA A 20 4.44 9.31 -3.84
N SER A 21 4.39 9.01 -5.13
CA SER A 21 3.15 8.86 -5.85
C SER A 21 2.33 7.69 -5.29
N ASP A 22 3.01 6.59 -4.95
CA ASP A 22 2.34 5.43 -4.38
C ASP A 22 1.68 5.78 -3.05
N VAL A 23 2.36 6.52 -2.19
CA VAL A 23 1.79 6.94 -0.91
C VAL A 23 0.51 7.74 -1.15
N GLU A 24 0.56 8.68 -2.08
CA GLU A 24 -0.62 9.50 -2.36
C GLU A 24 -1.76 8.67 -2.94
N ASN A 25 -1.44 7.72 -3.80
CA ASN A 25 -2.44 6.85 -4.38
C ASN A 25 -3.10 5.98 -3.33
N TRP A 26 -2.31 5.43 -2.41
CA TRP A 26 -2.85 4.62 -1.31
C TRP A 26 -3.75 5.45 -0.41
N LYS A 27 -3.32 6.66 -0.08
CA LYS A 27 -4.13 7.55 0.76
C LYS A 27 -5.44 7.92 0.07
N ARG A 28 -5.37 8.18 -1.23
CA ARG A 28 -6.57 8.51 -2.00
C ARG A 28 -7.55 7.34 -1.99
N SER A 29 -7.05 6.12 -2.19
CA SER A 29 -7.90 4.93 -2.16
C SER A 29 -8.61 4.80 -0.82
N ILE A 30 -7.89 5.04 0.26
CA ILE A 30 -8.47 4.97 1.60
C ILE A 30 -9.53 6.06 1.78
N GLN A 31 -9.24 7.27 1.30
CA GLN A 31 -10.21 8.36 1.38
C GLN A 31 -11.48 8.05 0.62
N GLU A 32 -11.34 7.43 -0.53
CA GLU A 32 -12.51 7.07 -1.34
C GLU A 32 -13.38 6.02 -0.69
N CYS A 33 -12.82 5.24 0.21
CA CYS A 33 -13.58 4.28 0.99
C CYS A 33 -14.46 4.95 2.04
N ARG A 34 -14.17 6.18 2.38
CA ARG A 34 -14.87 6.94 3.42
C ARG A 34 -14.88 6.16 4.73
N ASP A 35 -16.06 5.81 5.24
CA ASP A 35 -16.19 5.06 6.49
C ASP A 35 -16.54 3.59 6.26
N ASP A 36 -16.41 3.13 5.04
CA ASP A 36 -16.71 1.73 4.72
C ASP A 36 -15.57 0.85 5.21
N GLU A 37 -15.74 0.26 6.37
CA GLU A 37 -14.72 -0.56 7.00
C GLU A 37 -14.28 -1.72 6.11
N GLY A 38 -15.23 -2.36 5.42
CA GLY A 38 -14.90 -3.46 4.52
C GLY A 38 -14.02 -3.02 3.37
N ALA A 39 -14.34 -1.87 2.77
CA ALA A 39 -13.55 -1.34 1.67
C ALA A 39 -12.15 -0.95 2.15
N ILE A 40 -12.05 -0.31 3.31
CA ILE A 40 -10.74 0.05 3.88
C ILE A 40 -9.93 -1.21 4.14
N THR A 41 -10.56 -2.26 4.67
CA THR A 41 -9.88 -3.52 4.93
C THR A 41 -9.29 -4.09 3.64
N GLU A 42 -10.03 -4.04 2.53
CA GLU A 42 -9.52 -4.54 1.25
C GLU A 42 -8.29 -3.76 0.79
N VAL A 43 -8.32 -2.45 0.93
CA VAL A 43 -7.17 -1.64 0.56
C VAL A 43 -5.96 -2.02 1.42
N LEU A 44 -6.17 -2.17 2.73
CA LEU A 44 -5.08 -2.52 3.63
C LEU A 44 -4.53 -3.92 3.35
N VAL A 45 -5.39 -4.86 2.97
CA VAL A 45 -4.93 -6.20 2.58
C VAL A 45 -3.96 -6.09 1.41
N GLN A 46 -4.29 -5.31 0.39
CA GLN A 46 -3.41 -5.14 -0.77
C GLN A 46 -2.09 -4.48 -0.37
N LEU A 47 -2.17 -3.47 0.48
CA LEU A 47 -0.97 -2.78 0.96
C LEU A 47 -0.04 -3.74 1.71
N LEU A 48 -0.59 -4.50 2.63
CA LEU A 48 0.20 -5.42 3.44
C LEU A 48 0.75 -6.58 2.62
N LEU A 49 -0.02 -7.07 1.65
CA LEU A 49 0.48 -8.12 0.75
C LEU A 49 1.63 -7.60 -0.08
N GLY A 50 1.52 -6.38 -0.59
CA GLY A 50 2.62 -5.78 -1.35
C GLY A 50 3.88 -5.66 -0.52
N TRP A 51 3.73 -5.31 0.75
CA TRP A 51 4.86 -5.24 1.65
C TRP A 51 5.47 -6.63 1.88
N GLN A 52 4.65 -7.62 2.14
CA GLN A 52 5.13 -8.99 2.37
C GLN A 52 5.87 -9.55 1.17
N ARG A 53 5.46 -9.15 -0.02
CA ARG A 53 6.10 -9.61 -1.26
C ARG A 53 7.30 -8.76 -1.66
N GLY A 54 7.65 -7.78 -0.86
CA GLY A 54 8.79 -6.92 -1.15
C GLY A 54 8.52 -5.87 -2.21
N GLN A 55 7.29 -5.66 -2.59
CA GLN A 55 6.92 -4.67 -3.62
C GLN A 55 6.70 -3.29 -3.05
N ILE A 56 6.41 -3.21 -1.76
CA ILE A 56 6.14 -1.95 -1.07
C ILE A 56 7.07 -1.89 0.14
N SER A 57 7.75 -0.75 0.30
CA SER A 57 8.70 -0.60 1.40
C SER A 57 7.99 -0.24 2.70
N LYS A 58 8.64 -0.55 3.82
CA LYS A 58 8.08 -0.25 5.13
C LYS A 58 7.76 1.23 5.33
N PRO A 59 8.63 2.18 4.92
CA PRO A 59 8.28 3.59 5.08
C PRO A 59 6.98 3.98 4.39
N ILE A 60 6.68 3.39 3.25
CA ILE A 60 5.42 3.65 2.56
C ILE A 60 4.26 3.12 3.39
N VAL A 61 4.39 1.89 3.90
CA VAL A 61 3.35 1.28 4.73
C VAL A 61 3.10 2.15 5.96
N ASP A 62 4.17 2.54 6.66
CA ASP A 62 4.05 3.34 7.87
C ASP A 62 3.36 4.67 7.58
N ASN A 63 3.71 5.31 6.46
CA ASN A 63 3.14 6.58 6.08
C ASN A 63 1.63 6.44 5.81
N VAL A 64 1.26 5.41 5.09
CA VAL A 64 -0.16 5.17 4.77
C VAL A 64 -0.94 4.84 6.04
N LEU A 65 -0.38 4.00 6.91
CA LEU A 65 -1.07 3.60 8.13
C LEU A 65 -1.22 4.73 9.14
N SER A 66 -0.36 5.74 9.08
CA SER A 66 -0.51 6.89 9.96
C SER A 66 -1.45 7.96 9.41
N PHE A 67 -1.98 7.75 8.22
CA PHE A 67 -2.84 8.71 7.55
C PHE A 67 -4.11 9.01 8.35
N ARG A 68 -4.71 7.97 8.92
CA ARG A 68 -5.90 8.10 9.75
C ARG A 68 -6.03 6.85 10.62
N PRO A 69 -6.77 6.95 11.74
CA PRO A 69 -6.98 5.77 12.59
C PRO A 69 -7.81 4.72 11.84
N MET A 70 -7.26 3.51 11.73
CA MET A 70 -7.92 2.41 11.01
C MET A 70 -7.68 1.10 11.74
N LEU A 71 -7.71 1.14 13.07
CA LEU A 71 -7.27 0.00 13.88
C LEU A 71 -8.07 -1.27 13.60
N VAL A 72 -9.38 -1.15 13.50
CA VAL A 72 -10.24 -2.32 13.26
C VAL A 72 -9.96 -2.90 11.88
N SER A 73 -9.94 -2.04 10.86
CA SER A 73 -9.65 -2.49 9.50
C SER A 73 -8.25 -3.09 9.41
N LEU A 74 -7.29 -2.50 10.11
CA LEU A 74 -5.92 -3.01 10.10
C LEU A 74 -5.84 -4.40 10.72
N ARG A 75 -6.53 -4.62 11.82
CA ARG A 75 -6.58 -5.94 12.43
C ARG A 75 -7.16 -6.98 11.49
N LYS A 76 -8.27 -6.65 10.85
CA LYS A 76 -8.91 -7.55 9.91
C LYS A 76 -8.02 -7.84 8.72
N ALA A 77 -7.37 -6.81 8.20
CA ALA A 77 -6.47 -6.97 7.06
C ALA A 77 -5.27 -7.83 7.42
N SER A 78 -4.69 -7.60 8.61
CA SER A 78 -3.55 -8.39 9.06
C SER A 78 -3.91 -9.87 9.20
N ALA A 79 -5.09 -10.15 9.75
CA ALA A 79 -5.54 -11.53 9.90
C ALA A 79 -5.74 -12.19 8.54
N ARG A 80 -6.30 -11.47 7.58
CA ARG A 80 -6.49 -12.01 6.23
C ARG A 80 -5.17 -12.27 5.54
N VAL A 81 -4.22 -11.34 5.67
CA VAL A 81 -2.91 -11.50 5.06
C VAL A 81 -2.21 -12.74 5.62
N LYS A 82 -2.29 -12.94 6.92
CA LYS A 82 -1.72 -14.13 7.53
C LYS A 82 -2.28 -15.40 6.92
N ARG A 83 -3.60 -15.45 6.77
CA ARG A 83 -4.23 -16.61 6.15
C ARG A 83 -3.80 -16.80 4.70
N LEU A 84 -3.72 -15.71 3.96
CA LEU A 84 -3.32 -15.77 2.56
C LEU A 84 -1.88 -16.19 2.39
N MET A 85 -1.03 -15.91 3.39
CA MET A 85 0.37 -16.31 3.35
C MET A 85 0.60 -17.74 3.83
N GLY A 86 -0.46 -18.45 4.19
CA GLY A 86 -0.35 -19.85 4.48
C GLY A 86 -0.16 -20.22 5.95
N ASP A 87 -0.53 -19.33 6.81
CA ASP A 87 -0.51 -19.64 8.24
C ASP A 87 -1.82 -20.27 8.69
#